data_7143899678b033868ea2716bfb8b87cc
#
_entry.id   7143899678b033868ea2716bfb8b87cc
#
_cell.length_a   1.000
_cell.length_b   1.000
_cell.length_c   1.000
_cell.angle_alpha   90.00
_cell.angle_beta   90.00
_cell.angle_gamma   90.00
#
_symmetry.space_group_name_H-M   'P 1'
#
loop_
_entity.id
_entity.type
_entity.pdbx_description
1 polymer ?
#
loop_
_entity_poly.entity_id
_entity_poly.type
_entity_poly.pdbx_seq_one_letter_code
_entity_poly.pdbx_strand_id
1 'polypeptide(L)'
;MLTKKSCSDAAEALLFFEDKLDTERSLWFFRDAEDVAAVEENAVCLASGADFSSFRRCKDFLKSFPSVFIALAETELRDGVVAALDECVPGLSILLPRDGAFGKHKFAREVLEAGGVAAFDRLLAGAIERPMPGLLELSGVENVDPLSLPSVLSGVPALDSLIGGFYPSELSVWTGKRGGGKSTLLGQLLVEAVNQGQRVCAYSGELSAWRFRE
;
A
#
# COMPACT_ATOMS: atom_id res chain seq x y z
N MET A 1 -2.20 17.37 17.42
CA MET A 1 -1.80 18.71 17.90
C MET A 1 -0.34 18.94 17.55
N LEU A 2 -0.07 19.98 16.77
CA LEU A 2 1.31 20.36 16.39
C LEU A 2 2.09 20.79 17.63
N THR A 3 3.31 20.30 17.76
CA THR A 3 4.24 20.74 18.80
C THR A 3 5.31 21.63 18.17
N LYS A 4 5.88 22.57 18.92
CA LYS A 4 7.01 23.39 18.43
C LYS A 4 8.16 22.54 17.89
N LYS A 5 8.41 21.38 18.50
CA LYS A 5 9.45 20.44 18.06
C LYS A 5 9.09 19.81 16.72
N SER A 6 7.83 19.34 16.52
CA SER A 6 7.43 18.74 15.24
C SER A 6 7.47 19.73 14.08
N CYS A 7 7.14 21.00 14.32
CA CYS A 7 7.28 22.06 13.33
C CYS A 7 8.77 22.36 13.03
N SER A 8 9.62 22.42 14.06
CA SER A 8 11.06 22.66 13.88
C SER A 8 11.74 21.55 13.07
N ASP A 9 11.45 20.29 13.38
CA ASP A 9 11.99 19.13 12.67
C ASP A 9 11.48 19.07 11.22
N ALA A 10 10.24 19.50 10.97
CA ALA A 10 9.65 19.57 9.64
C ALA A 10 10.22 20.73 8.81
N ALA A 11 10.50 21.87 9.41
CA ALA A 11 10.99 23.06 8.69
C ALA A 11 12.36 22.86 8.00
N GLU A 12 13.13 21.85 8.40
CA GLU A 12 14.37 21.48 7.71
C GLU A 12 14.10 20.74 6.38
N ALA A 13 12.92 20.14 6.23
CA ALA A 13 12.58 19.27 5.10
C ALA A 13 11.41 19.80 4.25
N LEU A 14 10.50 20.54 4.86
CA LEU A 14 9.31 21.08 4.23
C LEU A 14 9.26 22.59 4.35
N LEU A 15 8.85 23.26 3.28
CA LEU A 15 8.50 24.68 3.29
C LEU A 15 7.00 24.79 3.55
N PHE A 16 6.60 25.56 4.57
CA PHE A 16 5.22 25.87 4.94
C PHE A 16 5.12 27.16 5.76
N PHE A 17 3.92 27.68 5.92
CA PHE A 17 3.64 28.83 6.78
C PHE A 17 2.99 28.33 8.09
N GLU A 18 3.72 28.40 9.21
CA GLU A 18 3.29 27.84 10.51
C GLU A 18 1.98 28.45 11.02
N ASP A 19 1.76 29.74 10.79
CA ASP A 19 0.55 30.49 11.16
C ASP A 19 -0.68 30.16 10.29
N LYS A 20 -0.48 29.43 9.20
CA LYS A 20 -1.51 29.02 8.23
C LYS A 20 -1.90 27.54 8.35
N LEU A 21 -1.37 26.82 9.33
CA LEU A 21 -1.63 25.40 9.50
C LEU A 21 -2.84 25.14 10.42
N ASP A 22 -3.79 24.38 9.90
CA ASP A 22 -4.95 23.87 10.63
C ASP A 22 -4.93 22.34 10.65
N THR A 23 -4.68 21.74 11.81
CA THR A 23 -4.59 20.29 11.98
C THR A 23 -5.95 19.57 11.91
N GLU A 24 -7.06 20.27 11.79
CA GLU A 24 -8.38 19.67 11.57
C GLU A 24 -8.69 19.45 10.09
N ARG A 25 -7.86 20.03 9.21
CA ARG A 25 -8.01 19.95 7.76
C ARG A 25 -6.87 19.15 7.13
N SER A 26 -7.09 18.66 5.90
CA SER A 26 -6.05 17.97 5.12
C SER A 26 -4.88 18.88 4.80
N LEU A 27 -3.67 18.34 4.87
CA LEU A 27 -2.46 19.02 4.43
C LEU A 27 -2.30 18.84 2.91
N TRP A 28 -1.92 19.91 2.21
CA TRP A 28 -1.71 19.91 0.77
C TRP A 28 -0.23 19.88 0.44
N PHE A 29 0.20 18.86 -0.28
CA PHE A 29 1.57 18.75 -0.76
C PHE A 29 1.67 19.23 -2.21
N PHE A 30 2.43 20.27 -2.43
CA PHE A 30 2.64 20.92 -3.72
C PHE A 30 4.02 20.65 -4.29
N ARG A 31 4.20 21.01 -5.56
CA ARG A 31 5.45 20.84 -6.27
C ARG A 31 6.54 21.78 -5.78
N ASP A 32 6.22 23.05 -5.60
CA ASP A 32 7.15 24.13 -5.34
C ASP A 32 6.62 25.22 -4.39
N ALA A 33 7.51 26.13 -4.01
CA ALA A 33 7.21 27.23 -3.10
C ALA A 33 6.21 28.23 -3.66
N GLU A 34 6.10 28.36 -4.98
CA GLU A 34 5.16 29.31 -5.61
C GLU A 34 3.74 28.80 -5.45
N ASP A 35 3.52 27.48 -5.58
CA ASP A 35 2.21 26.87 -5.31
C ASP A 35 1.82 27.01 -3.84
N VAL A 36 2.77 26.81 -2.90
CA VAL A 36 2.54 27.00 -1.45
C VAL A 36 2.16 28.44 -1.15
N ALA A 37 2.84 29.42 -1.76
CA ALA A 37 2.55 30.83 -1.57
C ALA A 37 1.20 31.24 -2.15
N ALA A 38 0.77 30.62 -3.26
CA ALA A 38 -0.49 30.94 -3.93
C ALA A 38 -1.71 30.42 -3.16
N VAL A 39 -1.60 29.25 -2.49
CA VAL A 39 -2.71 28.60 -1.76
C VAL A 39 -2.85 29.13 -0.33
N GLU A 40 -1.75 29.51 0.30
CA GLU A 40 -1.64 30.11 1.63
C GLU A 40 -2.02 29.21 2.83
N GLU A 41 -3.07 28.37 2.74
CA GLU A 41 -3.55 27.54 3.87
C GLU A 41 -3.14 26.08 3.71
N ASN A 42 -2.69 25.46 4.78
CA ASN A 42 -2.32 24.02 4.88
C ASN A 42 -1.45 23.52 3.74
N ALA A 43 -0.61 24.37 3.18
CA ALA A 43 0.21 24.11 2.01
C ALA A 43 1.65 23.80 2.40
N VAL A 44 2.22 22.74 1.83
CA VAL A 44 3.63 22.38 2.00
C VAL A 44 4.25 21.93 0.68
N CYS A 45 5.56 22.12 0.54
CA CYS A 45 6.39 21.47 -0.47
C CYS A 45 7.73 21.07 0.14
N LEU A 46 8.59 20.36 -0.62
CA LEU A 46 9.95 20.10 -0.17
C LEU A 46 10.73 21.42 -0.06
N ALA A 47 11.48 21.57 1.03
CA ALA A 47 12.40 22.69 1.20
C ALA A 47 13.54 22.59 0.16
N SER A 48 14.16 23.75 -0.13
CA SER A 48 15.29 23.80 -1.06
C SER A 48 16.44 22.90 -0.58
N GLY A 49 16.86 21.96 -1.42
CA GLY A 49 17.89 20.99 -1.12
C GLY A 49 17.45 19.75 -0.32
N ALA A 50 16.19 19.66 0.05
CA ALA A 50 15.60 18.46 0.65
C ALA A 50 15.24 17.44 -0.45
N ASP A 51 15.33 16.16 -0.10
CA ASP A 51 14.89 15.04 -0.91
C ASP A 51 13.76 14.25 -0.23
N PHE A 52 13.25 13.24 -0.88
CA PHE A 52 12.15 12.42 -0.35
C PHE A 52 12.51 11.66 0.94
N SER A 53 13.80 11.36 1.18
CA SER A 53 14.24 10.70 2.42
C SER A 53 14.00 11.59 3.65
N SER A 54 13.88 12.90 3.44
CA SER A 54 13.60 13.90 4.46
C SER A 54 12.22 13.73 5.12
N PHE A 55 11.28 13.03 4.47
CA PHE A 55 9.96 12.73 5.07
C PHE A 55 10.05 11.95 6.39
N ARG A 56 11.11 11.19 6.62
CA ARG A 56 11.32 10.51 7.91
C ARG A 56 11.38 11.47 9.09
N ARG A 57 11.98 12.65 8.89
CA ARG A 57 12.08 13.71 9.90
C ARG A 57 10.76 14.42 10.15
N CYS A 58 9.87 14.41 9.14
CA CYS A 58 8.56 15.06 9.19
C CYS A 58 7.44 14.13 9.64
N LYS A 59 7.73 12.90 10.05
CA LYS A 59 6.73 11.87 10.36
C LYS A 59 5.65 12.34 11.34
N ASP A 60 6.06 12.93 12.47
CA ASP A 60 5.13 13.36 13.51
C ASP A 60 4.34 14.61 13.07
N PHE A 61 4.96 15.47 12.27
CA PHE A 61 4.30 16.60 11.65
C PHE A 61 3.20 16.13 10.67
N LEU A 62 3.53 15.28 9.71
CA LEU A 62 2.60 14.78 8.70
C LEU A 62 1.43 14.00 9.33
N LYS A 63 1.69 13.21 10.38
CA LYS A 63 0.66 12.46 11.13
C LYS A 63 -0.22 13.33 12.02
N SER A 64 0.09 14.59 12.21
CA SER A 64 -0.79 15.50 12.96
C SER A 64 -1.99 15.98 12.14
N PHE A 65 -2.00 15.72 10.84
CA PHE A 65 -3.11 16.03 9.93
C PHE A 65 -3.95 14.78 9.65
N PRO A 66 -5.26 14.92 9.38
CA PRO A 66 -6.13 13.77 9.09
C PRO A 66 -5.72 13.04 7.81
N SER A 67 -5.24 13.79 6.82
CA SER A 67 -4.75 13.25 5.54
C SER A 67 -3.81 14.23 4.84
N VAL A 68 -3.02 13.73 3.89
CA VAL A 68 -2.18 14.55 3.02
C VAL A 68 -2.68 14.41 1.58
N PHE A 69 -3.09 15.52 0.97
CA PHE A 69 -3.48 15.57 -0.43
C PHE A 69 -2.27 15.90 -1.30
N ILE A 70 -1.91 15.01 -2.21
CA ILE A 70 -0.77 15.17 -3.12
C ILE A 70 -1.24 15.94 -4.36
N ALA A 71 -1.13 17.26 -4.31
CA ALA A 71 -1.59 18.19 -5.37
C ALA A 71 -0.60 18.29 -6.54
N LEU A 72 -0.24 17.15 -7.14
CA LEU A 72 0.68 17.06 -8.26
C LEU A 72 -0.04 16.55 -9.50
N ALA A 73 0.08 17.31 -10.61
CA ALA A 73 -0.48 16.93 -11.91
C ALA A 73 0.32 15.80 -12.58
N GLU A 74 1.64 15.79 -12.37
CA GLU A 74 2.60 14.89 -13.00
C GLU A 74 2.62 13.53 -12.30
N THR A 75 2.19 12.48 -13.01
CA THR A 75 1.99 11.14 -12.43
C THR A 75 3.28 10.55 -11.88
N GLU A 76 4.39 10.63 -12.61
CA GLU A 76 5.68 10.06 -12.17
C GLU A 76 6.18 10.71 -10.88
N LEU A 77 6.06 12.04 -10.77
CA LEU A 77 6.46 12.77 -9.56
C LEU A 77 5.52 12.43 -8.40
N ARG A 78 4.22 12.38 -8.66
CA ARG A 78 3.20 11.99 -7.69
C ARG A 78 3.47 10.60 -7.12
N ASP A 79 3.72 9.62 -7.97
CA ASP A 79 4.00 8.23 -7.57
C ASP A 79 5.30 8.14 -6.76
N GLY A 80 6.33 8.92 -7.12
CA GLY A 80 7.57 9.02 -6.37
C GLY A 80 7.36 9.58 -4.95
N VAL A 81 6.57 10.64 -4.80
CA VAL A 81 6.22 11.22 -3.49
C VAL A 81 5.42 10.22 -2.66
N VAL A 82 4.44 9.57 -3.27
CA VAL A 82 3.59 8.58 -2.61
C VAL A 82 4.42 7.40 -2.11
N ALA A 83 5.31 6.84 -2.94
CA ALA A 83 6.18 5.73 -2.55
C ALA A 83 7.10 6.12 -1.37
N ALA A 84 7.65 7.33 -1.40
CA ALA A 84 8.50 7.83 -0.33
C ALA A 84 7.72 8.07 0.98
N LEU A 85 6.49 8.56 0.90
CA LEU A 85 5.63 8.72 2.07
C LEU A 85 5.25 7.37 2.68
N ASP A 86 4.95 6.35 1.88
CA ASP A 86 4.68 4.99 2.36
C ASP A 86 5.87 4.40 3.12
N GLU A 87 7.07 4.58 2.58
CA GLU A 87 8.30 4.08 3.23
C GLU A 87 8.60 4.85 4.52
N CYS A 88 8.51 6.17 4.48
CA CYS A 88 8.96 7.03 5.57
C CYS A 88 7.90 7.24 6.66
N VAL A 89 6.61 7.26 6.29
CA VAL A 89 5.47 7.59 7.17
C VAL A 89 4.35 6.55 7.03
N PRO A 90 4.58 5.28 7.35
CA PRO A 90 3.58 4.23 7.17
C PRO A 90 2.28 4.53 7.92
N GLY A 91 1.15 4.25 7.26
CA GLY A 91 -0.20 4.47 7.79
C GLY A 91 -0.69 5.93 7.70
N LEU A 92 -0.05 6.77 6.88
CA LEU A 92 -0.56 8.10 6.54
C LEU A 92 -1.72 7.95 5.56
N SER A 93 -2.86 8.64 5.81
CA SER A 93 -3.93 8.74 4.82
C SER A 93 -3.49 9.68 3.70
N ILE A 94 -3.44 9.17 2.48
CA ILE A 94 -3.01 9.92 1.29
C ILE A 94 -4.19 10.07 0.36
N LEU A 95 -4.47 11.31 -0.03
CA LEU A 95 -5.46 11.67 -1.02
C LEU A 95 -4.78 12.02 -2.33
N LEU A 96 -5.32 11.51 -3.44
CA LEU A 96 -4.78 11.74 -4.78
C LEU A 96 -5.83 12.44 -5.66
N PRO A 97 -5.42 13.33 -6.56
CA PRO A 97 -6.32 13.88 -7.56
C PRO A 97 -6.75 12.76 -8.53
N ARG A 98 -7.98 12.82 -9.01
CA ARG A 98 -8.42 11.95 -10.11
C ARG A 98 -7.62 12.25 -11.37
N ASP A 99 -7.51 11.24 -12.23
CA ASP A 99 -6.85 11.43 -13.52
C ASP A 99 -7.57 12.52 -14.32
N GLY A 100 -6.76 13.43 -14.86
CA GLY A 100 -7.27 14.59 -15.61
C GLY A 100 -7.84 15.72 -14.74
N ALA A 101 -7.83 15.65 -13.42
CA ALA A 101 -8.39 16.68 -12.54
C ALA A 101 -7.73 18.06 -12.72
N PHE A 102 -6.45 18.10 -13.06
CA PHE A 102 -5.72 19.32 -13.39
C PHE A 102 -6.00 19.85 -14.82
N GLY A 103 -6.71 19.07 -15.66
CA GLY A 103 -6.98 19.44 -17.05
C GLY A 103 -5.70 19.66 -17.85
N LYS A 104 -5.51 20.89 -18.37
CA LYS A 104 -4.31 21.31 -19.11
C LYS A 104 -3.21 21.92 -18.23
N HIS A 105 -3.48 22.11 -16.94
CA HIS A 105 -2.61 22.80 -16.01
C HIS A 105 -1.56 21.84 -15.42
N LYS A 106 -0.35 22.32 -15.24
CA LYS A 106 0.76 21.56 -14.64
C LYS A 106 0.98 21.91 -13.17
N PHE A 107 0.59 23.10 -12.76
CA PHE A 107 0.80 23.63 -11.43
C PHE A 107 -0.53 23.98 -10.77
N ALA A 108 -0.55 23.86 -9.45
CA ALA A 108 -1.74 24.15 -8.67
C ALA A 108 -2.15 25.65 -8.75
N ARG A 109 -1.18 26.56 -8.77
CA ARG A 109 -1.41 27.99 -8.96
C ARG A 109 -2.14 28.32 -10.27
N GLU A 110 -1.85 27.59 -11.35
CA GLU A 110 -2.53 27.77 -12.63
C GLU A 110 -4.02 27.42 -12.55
N VAL A 111 -4.36 26.37 -11.77
CA VAL A 111 -5.76 26.01 -11.53
C VAL A 111 -6.45 27.08 -10.71
N LEU A 112 -5.76 27.63 -9.70
CA LEU A 112 -6.27 28.70 -8.86
C LEU A 112 -6.49 30.00 -9.68
N GLU A 113 -5.54 30.39 -10.53
CA GLU A 113 -5.65 31.55 -11.41
C GLU A 113 -6.79 31.40 -12.42
N ALA A 114 -6.99 30.22 -13.00
CA ALA A 114 -7.99 29.98 -14.03
C ALA A 114 -9.41 29.85 -13.47
N GLY A 115 -9.60 29.33 -12.27
CA GLY A 115 -10.93 29.00 -11.75
C GLY A 115 -11.19 29.39 -10.29
N GLY A 116 -10.24 30.08 -9.65
CA GLY A 116 -10.35 30.57 -8.29
C GLY A 116 -10.40 29.42 -7.25
N VAL A 117 -10.70 29.78 -6.01
CA VAL A 117 -10.82 28.84 -4.88
C VAL A 117 -11.82 27.72 -5.18
N ALA A 118 -12.93 28.02 -5.88
CA ALA A 118 -13.91 26.98 -6.23
C ALA A 118 -13.38 25.89 -7.17
N ALA A 119 -12.36 26.14 -7.98
CA ALA A 119 -11.72 25.12 -8.78
C ALA A 119 -10.81 24.24 -7.91
N PHE A 120 -10.17 24.83 -6.93
CA PHE A 120 -9.35 24.14 -5.95
C PHE A 120 -10.19 23.23 -5.04
N ASP A 121 -11.32 23.72 -4.54
CA ASP A 121 -12.26 22.94 -3.73
C ASP A 121 -12.79 21.72 -4.51
N ARG A 122 -12.99 21.86 -5.81
CA ARG A 122 -13.37 20.73 -6.68
C ARG A 122 -12.27 19.69 -6.83
N LEU A 123 -10.99 20.07 -6.84
CA LEU A 123 -9.87 19.14 -6.83
C LEU A 123 -9.90 18.28 -5.58
N LEU A 124 -10.09 18.92 -4.42
CA LEU A 124 -10.16 18.20 -3.14
C LEU A 124 -11.41 17.33 -3.03
N ALA A 125 -12.58 17.87 -3.40
CA ALA A 125 -13.84 17.13 -3.37
C ALA A 125 -13.84 15.92 -4.32
N GLY A 126 -13.06 15.99 -5.40
CA GLY A 126 -12.85 14.89 -6.33
C GLY A 126 -11.69 13.93 -5.96
N ALA A 127 -10.98 14.20 -4.88
CA ALA A 127 -9.86 13.37 -4.46
C ALA A 127 -10.26 11.93 -4.17
N ILE A 128 -9.36 11.01 -4.46
CA ILE A 128 -9.52 9.59 -4.17
C ILE A 128 -8.56 9.24 -3.05
N GLU A 129 -9.07 8.63 -1.98
CA GLU A 129 -8.20 8.07 -0.96
C GLU A 129 -7.42 6.91 -1.56
N ARG A 130 -6.10 6.97 -1.41
CA ARG A 130 -5.25 5.88 -1.87
C ARG A 130 -5.48 4.65 -1.02
N PRO A 131 -5.80 3.49 -1.62
CA PRO A 131 -5.88 2.24 -0.89
C PRO A 131 -4.56 1.96 -0.15
N MET A 132 -4.62 1.60 1.13
CA MET A 132 -3.41 1.18 1.84
C MET A 132 -2.78 -0.02 1.14
N PRO A 133 -1.45 -0.03 0.94
CA PRO A 133 -0.78 -1.18 0.36
C PRO A 133 -1.11 -2.47 1.12
N GLY A 134 -1.57 -3.49 0.41
CA GLY A 134 -1.97 -4.76 1.00
C GLY A 134 -3.40 -4.83 1.57
N LEU A 135 -4.15 -3.73 1.56
CA LEU A 135 -5.59 -3.73 1.81
C LEU A 135 -6.34 -3.65 0.49
N LEU A 136 -7.18 -4.65 0.24
CA LEU A 136 -8.09 -4.67 -0.90
C LEU A 136 -9.50 -4.40 -0.40
N GLU A 137 -10.21 -3.51 -1.08
CA GLU A 137 -11.63 -3.33 -0.83
C GLU A 137 -12.39 -4.58 -1.32
N LEU A 138 -13.13 -5.22 -0.42
CA LEU A 138 -13.79 -6.50 -0.72
C LEU A 138 -14.77 -6.41 -1.89
N SER A 139 -15.40 -5.25 -2.08
CA SER A 139 -16.31 -4.98 -3.21
C SER A 139 -15.60 -4.96 -4.57
N GLY A 140 -14.29 -4.68 -4.60
CA GLY A 140 -13.46 -4.67 -5.81
C GLY A 140 -12.75 -6.00 -6.09
N VAL A 141 -12.86 -6.99 -5.18
CA VAL A 141 -12.27 -8.31 -5.39
C VAL A 141 -13.15 -9.11 -6.34
N GLU A 142 -12.57 -9.54 -7.45
CA GLU A 142 -13.27 -10.38 -8.42
C GLU A 142 -13.66 -11.70 -7.78
N ASN A 143 -14.93 -12.08 -7.91
CA ASN A 143 -15.43 -13.35 -7.40
C ASN A 143 -14.97 -14.47 -8.35
N VAL A 144 -13.94 -15.19 -7.95
CA VAL A 144 -13.42 -16.33 -8.70
C VAL A 144 -14.08 -17.60 -8.17
N ASP A 145 -14.67 -18.41 -9.06
CA ASP A 145 -15.13 -19.74 -8.69
C ASP A 145 -13.94 -20.62 -8.29
N PRO A 146 -13.87 -21.10 -7.04
CA PRO A 146 -12.75 -21.94 -6.59
C PRO A 146 -12.57 -23.19 -7.47
N LEU A 147 -13.63 -23.74 -8.03
CA LEU A 147 -13.58 -24.93 -8.89
C LEU A 147 -12.96 -24.65 -10.27
N SER A 148 -12.85 -23.38 -10.67
CA SER A 148 -12.15 -22.96 -11.90
C SER A 148 -10.65 -22.81 -11.73
N LEU A 149 -10.15 -22.78 -10.48
CA LEU A 149 -8.73 -22.63 -10.21
C LEU A 149 -7.99 -23.96 -10.44
N PRO A 150 -6.74 -23.89 -10.94
CA PRO A 150 -5.90 -25.09 -11.04
C PRO A 150 -5.63 -25.63 -9.63
N SER A 151 -5.99 -26.86 -9.37
CA SER A 151 -5.75 -27.53 -8.08
C SER A 151 -4.87 -28.76 -8.25
N VAL A 152 -4.20 -29.15 -7.18
CA VAL A 152 -3.42 -30.38 -7.09
C VAL A 152 -4.22 -31.39 -6.29
N LEU A 153 -4.54 -32.53 -6.87
CA LEU A 153 -5.30 -33.58 -6.21
C LEU A 153 -4.41 -34.36 -5.23
N SER A 154 -5.00 -34.87 -4.16
CA SER A 154 -4.30 -35.68 -3.17
C SER A 154 -3.98 -37.10 -3.64
N GLY A 155 -4.66 -37.59 -4.68
CA GLY A 155 -4.65 -38.99 -5.08
C GLY A 155 -5.52 -39.89 -4.17
N VAL A 156 -6.22 -39.31 -3.20
CA VAL A 156 -7.18 -39.98 -2.33
C VAL A 156 -8.59 -39.48 -2.68
N PRO A 157 -9.39 -40.24 -3.47
CA PRO A 157 -10.68 -39.74 -3.99
C PRO A 157 -11.65 -39.23 -2.92
N ALA A 158 -11.66 -39.87 -1.75
CA ALA A 158 -12.53 -39.44 -0.65
C ALA A 158 -12.09 -38.08 -0.07
N LEU A 159 -10.79 -37.77 -0.04
CA LEU A 159 -10.29 -36.48 0.39
C LEU A 159 -10.54 -35.42 -0.68
N ASP A 160 -10.23 -35.73 -1.93
CA ASP A 160 -10.42 -34.80 -3.04
C ASP A 160 -11.92 -34.41 -3.21
N SER A 161 -12.85 -35.33 -2.96
CA SER A 161 -14.28 -35.02 -2.98
C SER A 161 -14.73 -34.06 -1.87
N LEU A 162 -13.97 -34.00 -0.76
CA LEU A 162 -14.27 -33.11 0.39
C LEU A 162 -13.64 -31.72 0.24
N ILE A 163 -12.40 -31.64 -0.26
CA ILE A 163 -11.65 -30.38 -0.31
C ILE A 163 -11.52 -29.80 -1.71
N GLY A 164 -11.86 -30.54 -2.77
CA GLY A 164 -11.69 -30.11 -4.16
C GLY A 164 -10.27 -30.11 -4.68
N GLY A 165 -9.29 -30.47 -3.84
CA GLY A 165 -7.86 -30.40 -4.10
C GLY A 165 -7.13 -29.34 -3.28
N PHE A 166 -5.86 -29.15 -3.57
CA PHE A 166 -5.00 -28.12 -2.96
C PHE A 166 -4.82 -26.98 -3.95
N TYR A 167 -5.22 -25.77 -3.55
CA TYR A 167 -5.17 -24.59 -4.40
C TYR A 167 -3.92 -23.73 -4.16
N PRO A 168 -3.45 -22.96 -5.15
CA PRO A 168 -2.38 -22.00 -4.96
C PRO A 168 -2.69 -21.00 -3.85
N SER A 169 -1.65 -20.60 -3.10
CA SER A 169 -1.74 -19.63 -1.99
C SER A 169 -2.52 -20.07 -0.77
N GLU A 170 -2.92 -21.35 -0.67
CA GLU A 170 -3.54 -21.92 0.52
C GLU A 170 -2.51 -22.58 1.46
N LEU A 171 -2.81 -22.55 2.74
CA LEU A 171 -2.07 -23.25 3.79
C LEU A 171 -2.91 -24.38 4.35
N SER A 172 -2.42 -25.61 4.20
CA SER A 172 -3.04 -26.81 4.81
C SER A 172 -2.26 -27.25 6.05
N VAL A 173 -2.95 -27.42 7.18
CA VAL A 173 -2.36 -27.87 8.43
C VAL A 173 -2.90 -29.25 8.81
N TRP A 174 -2.00 -30.22 8.93
CA TRP A 174 -2.34 -31.61 9.27
C TRP A 174 -2.01 -31.91 10.72
N THR A 175 -3.01 -32.23 11.52
CA THR A 175 -2.87 -32.54 12.93
C THR A 175 -3.27 -33.99 13.21
N GLY A 176 -2.76 -34.57 14.29
CA GLY A 176 -3.10 -35.92 14.68
C GLY A 176 -2.14 -36.47 15.73
N LYS A 177 -2.49 -37.60 16.32
CA LYS A 177 -1.70 -38.27 17.35
C LYS A 177 -0.33 -38.66 16.82
N ARG A 178 0.65 -38.78 17.72
CA ARG A 178 1.98 -39.30 17.39
C ARG A 178 1.85 -40.75 16.85
N GLY A 179 2.56 -41.06 15.78
CA GLY A 179 2.46 -42.37 15.10
C GLY A 179 1.22 -42.53 14.21
N GLY A 180 0.37 -41.52 14.05
CA GLY A 180 -0.88 -41.60 13.25
C GLY A 180 -0.70 -41.49 11.73
N GLY A 181 0.52 -41.67 11.22
CA GLY A 181 0.75 -41.68 9.76
C GLY A 181 0.79 -40.31 9.05
N LYS A 182 0.85 -39.17 9.81
CA LYS A 182 0.87 -37.83 9.19
C LYS A 182 1.99 -37.67 8.18
N SER A 183 3.21 -38.03 8.53
CA SER A 183 4.37 -37.90 7.65
C SER A 183 4.29 -38.83 6.44
N THR A 184 3.72 -40.00 6.59
CA THR A 184 3.47 -40.95 5.49
C THR A 184 2.45 -40.40 4.52
N LEU A 185 1.35 -39.84 5.04
CA LEU A 185 0.35 -39.20 4.21
C LEU A 185 0.92 -37.99 3.45
N LEU A 186 1.66 -37.10 4.15
CA LEU A 186 2.32 -35.97 3.52
C LEU A 186 3.32 -36.39 2.43
N GLY A 187 4.09 -37.45 2.68
CA GLY A 187 4.99 -38.01 1.67
C GLY A 187 4.24 -38.48 0.42
N GLN A 188 3.12 -39.16 0.61
CA GLN A 188 2.26 -39.58 -0.52
C GLN A 188 1.67 -38.42 -1.29
N LEU A 189 1.20 -37.36 -0.60
CA LEU A 189 0.70 -36.13 -1.24
C LEU A 189 1.79 -35.44 -2.06
N LEU A 190 3.04 -35.38 -1.55
CA LEU A 190 4.16 -34.81 -2.30
C LEU A 190 4.49 -35.60 -3.56
N VAL A 191 4.47 -36.93 -3.49
CA VAL A 191 4.68 -37.80 -4.66
C VAL A 191 3.58 -37.58 -5.67
N GLU A 192 2.34 -37.51 -5.23
CA GLU A 192 1.19 -37.27 -6.12
C GLU A 192 1.25 -35.90 -6.79
N ALA A 193 1.66 -34.86 -6.06
CA ALA A 193 1.89 -33.54 -6.63
C ALA A 193 2.98 -33.55 -7.72
N VAL A 194 4.07 -34.31 -7.51
CA VAL A 194 5.12 -34.49 -8.54
C VAL A 194 4.56 -35.22 -9.76
N ASN A 195 3.76 -36.28 -9.58
CA ASN A 195 3.11 -37.01 -10.67
C ASN A 195 2.20 -36.12 -11.52
N GLN A 196 1.61 -35.09 -10.90
CA GLN A 196 0.81 -34.07 -11.58
C GLN A 196 1.65 -32.93 -12.17
N GLY A 197 2.98 -33.05 -12.19
CA GLY A 197 3.90 -32.09 -12.81
C GLY A 197 4.24 -30.88 -11.93
N GLN A 198 3.90 -30.92 -10.65
CA GLN A 198 4.19 -29.81 -9.73
C GLN A 198 5.62 -29.87 -9.21
N ARG A 199 6.21 -28.69 -8.98
CA ARG A 199 7.48 -28.57 -8.27
C ARG A 199 7.21 -28.52 -6.78
N VAL A 200 7.78 -29.47 -6.02
CA VAL A 200 7.60 -29.56 -4.58
C VAL A 200 8.90 -29.29 -3.83
N CYS A 201 8.78 -28.70 -2.64
CA CYS A 201 9.88 -28.54 -1.71
C CYS A 201 9.43 -29.10 -0.35
N ALA A 202 10.25 -29.98 0.25
CA ALA A 202 9.95 -30.56 1.55
C ALA A 202 11.01 -30.15 2.56
N TYR A 203 10.55 -29.78 3.77
CA TYR A 203 11.41 -29.56 4.93
C TYR A 203 10.99 -30.51 6.05
N SER A 204 11.94 -31.20 6.64
CA SER A 204 11.71 -32.04 7.80
C SER A 204 12.66 -31.65 8.94
N GLY A 205 12.10 -31.33 10.11
CA GLY A 205 12.87 -31.09 11.34
C GLY A 205 13.21 -32.37 12.10
N GLU A 206 12.57 -33.52 11.78
CA GLU A 206 12.75 -34.79 12.50
C GLU A 206 13.56 -35.83 11.69
N LEU A 207 13.41 -35.82 10.36
CA LEU A 207 14.04 -36.79 9.48
C LEU A 207 15.26 -36.23 8.78
N SER A 208 16.35 -36.94 8.76
CA SER A 208 17.49 -36.63 7.89
C SER A 208 17.11 -36.83 6.42
N ALA A 209 17.74 -36.04 5.51
CA ALA A 209 17.43 -36.04 4.08
C ALA A 209 17.43 -37.46 3.45
N TRP A 210 18.33 -38.34 3.87
CA TRP A 210 18.42 -39.71 3.33
C TRP A 210 17.25 -40.60 3.78
N ARG A 211 16.71 -40.38 5.01
CA ARG A 211 15.52 -41.10 5.50
C ARG A 211 14.23 -40.59 4.89
N PHE A 212 14.22 -39.34 4.41
CA PHE A 212 13.08 -38.81 3.71
C PHE A 212 12.97 -39.33 2.28
N ARG A 213 14.07 -39.83 1.72
CA ARG A 213 14.14 -40.34 0.35
C ARG A 213 13.73 -41.85 0.24
N GLU A 214 13.77 -42.64 1.32
CA GLU A 214 13.30 -44.04 1.37
C GLU A 214 11.76 -44.10 1.44
#